data_03ce095306e1c22084d796751ea6c279
#
_entry.id   03ce095306e1c22084d796751ea6c279
#
_cell.length_a   1.000
_cell.length_b   1.000
_cell.length_c   1.000
_cell.angle_alpha   90.00
_cell.angle_beta   90.00
_cell.angle_gamma   90.00
#
_symmetry.space_group_name_H-M   'P 1'
#
loop_
_entity.id
_entity.type
_entity.pdbx_description
1 polymer ?
#
loop_
_entity_poly.entity_id
_entity_poly.type
_entity_poly.pdbx_seq_one_letter_code
_entity_poly.pdbx_strand_id
1 'polypeptide(L)'
;MEKSWKDAIKKVLAESDTPLHYSDISEQILTRGYYKTDGATPSATVNAQIASSIKHEGHKSPFLRLGKGIFALREFPGIAEKSISYYFA
;
A
#
# COMPACT_ATOMS: atom_id res chain seq x y z
N MET A 1 2.80 -17.02 2.87
CA MET A 1 2.36 -15.95 3.78
C MET A 1 3.47 -14.94 4.00
N GLU A 2 3.15 -13.66 3.98
CA GLU A 2 4.15 -12.62 4.16
C GLU A 2 4.55 -12.49 5.62
N LYS A 3 5.74 -11.95 5.87
CA LYS A 3 6.29 -11.88 7.22
C LYS A 3 5.62 -10.84 8.11
N SER A 4 5.06 -9.79 7.52
CA SER A 4 4.46 -8.71 8.27
C SER A 4 3.33 -8.08 7.48
N TRP A 5 2.54 -7.26 8.16
CA TRP A 5 1.51 -6.47 7.49
C TRP A 5 2.10 -5.61 6.38
N LYS A 6 3.24 -4.98 6.65
CA LYS A 6 3.89 -4.12 5.67
C LYS A 6 4.24 -4.89 4.40
N ASP A 7 4.80 -6.08 4.54
CA ASP A 7 5.14 -6.92 3.40
C ASP A 7 3.90 -7.36 2.62
N ALA A 8 2.84 -7.73 3.33
CA ALA A 8 1.59 -8.13 2.69
C ALA A 8 0.97 -6.96 1.92
N ILE A 9 0.99 -5.76 2.50
CA ILE A 9 0.48 -4.57 1.85
C ILE A 9 1.27 -4.26 0.57
N LYS A 10 2.59 -4.32 0.67
CA LYS A 10 3.46 -4.09 -0.48
C LYS A 10 3.16 -5.08 -1.61
N LYS A 11 2.94 -6.33 -1.26
CA LYS A 11 2.65 -7.37 -2.25
C LYS A 11 1.33 -7.10 -2.97
N VAL A 12 0.29 -6.73 -2.23
CA VAL A 12 -1.00 -6.42 -2.83
C VAL A 12 -0.87 -5.22 -3.77
N LEU A 13 -0.20 -4.18 -3.33
CA LEU A 13 -0.03 -2.97 -4.15
C LEU A 13 0.84 -3.23 -5.37
N ALA A 14 1.85 -4.09 -5.24
CA ALA A 14 2.71 -4.45 -6.38
C ALA A 14 1.94 -5.22 -7.45
N GLU A 15 0.93 -5.96 -7.06
CA GLU A 15 0.13 -6.75 -7.97
C GLU A 15 -1.07 -5.98 -8.52
N SER A 16 -1.30 -4.77 -8.01
CA SER A 16 -2.44 -3.96 -8.44
C SER A 16 -2.04 -3.03 -9.58
N ASP A 17 -2.93 -2.87 -10.55
CA ASP A 17 -2.73 -1.94 -11.65
C ASP A 17 -3.13 -0.51 -11.28
N THR A 18 -3.76 -0.33 -10.14
CA THR A 18 -4.28 0.96 -9.71
C THR A 18 -4.03 1.16 -8.23
N PRO A 19 -4.01 2.43 -7.76
CA PRO A 19 -4.00 2.69 -6.33
C PRO A 19 -5.24 2.10 -5.68
N LEU A 20 -5.13 1.71 -4.42
CA LEU A 20 -6.22 1.04 -3.71
C LEU A 20 -6.54 1.75 -2.40
N HIS A 21 -7.80 1.70 -2.02
CA HIS A 21 -8.23 2.11 -0.70
C HIS A 21 -7.76 1.07 0.32
N TYR A 22 -7.47 1.49 1.56
CA TYR A 22 -6.95 0.57 2.56
C TYR A 22 -7.91 -0.60 2.85
N SER A 23 -9.20 -0.40 2.71
CA SER A 23 -10.15 -1.51 2.92
C SER A 23 -10.03 -2.55 1.81
N ASP A 24 -9.78 -2.11 0.58
CA ASP A 24 -9.56 -3.03 -0.54
C ASP A 24 -8.24 -3.78 -0.37
N ILE A 25 -7.22 -3.09 0.11
CA ILE A 25 -5.93 -3.73 0.38
C ILE A 25 -6.10 -4.82 1.42
N SER A 26 -6.80 -4.54 2.52
CA SER A 26 -6.99 -5.53 3.57
C SER A 26 -7.81 -6.71 3.08
N GLU A 27 -8.83 -6.46 2.28
CA GLU A 27 -9.64 -7.54 1.71
C GLU A 27 -8.81 -8.45 0.83
N GLN A 28 -7.95 -7.89 -0.01
CA GLN A 28 -7.09 -8.69 -0.87
C GLN A 28 -6.06 -9.48 -0.09
N ILE A 29 -5.51 -8.90 0.98
CA ILE A 29 -4.57 -9.62 1.84
C ILE A 29 -5.23 -10.87 2.41
N LEU A 30 -6.44 -10.73 2.92
CA LEU A 30 -7.17 -11.85 3.52
C LEU A 30 -7.61 -12.87 2.47
N THR A 31 -8.15 -12.39 1.36
CA THR A 31 -8.65 -13.25 0.30
C THR A 31 -7.53 -14.06 -0.33
N ARG A 32 -6.36 -13.47 -0.51
CA ARG A 32 -5.21 -14.15 -1.11
C ARG A 32 -4.35 -14.89 -0.09
N GLY A 33 -4.66 -14.75 1.20
CA GLY A 33 -3.92 -15.43 2.25
C GLY A 33 -2.52 -14.89 2.47
N TYR A 34 -2.28 -13.63 2.16
CA TYR A 34 -0.95 -13.05 2.33
C TYR A 34 -0.61 -12.81 3.79
N TYR A 35 -1.60 -12.65 4.64
CA TYR A 35 -1.39 -12.49 6.06
C TYR A 35 -2.62 -12.95 6.82
N LYS A 36 -2.40 -13.55 7.99
CA LYS A 36 -3.50 -13.94 8.87
C LYS A 36 -3.60 -12.97 10.03
N THR A 37 -4.82 -12.71 10.45
CA THR A 37 -5.07 -11.87 11.61
C THR A 37 -6.11 -12.54 12.50
N ASP A 38 -5.95 -12.38 13.81
CA ASP A 38 -6.78 -13.06 14.78
C ASP A 38 -7.86 -12.16 15.37
N GLY A 39 -8.45 -11.32 14.57
CA GLY A 39 -9.65 -10.64 15.02
C GLY A 39 -9.58 -9.13 15.12
N ALA A 40 -8.45 -8.52 14.90
CA ALA A 40 -8.40 -7.06 14.81
C ALA A 40 -9.12 -6.63 13.53
N THR A 41 -9.50 -5.36 13.43
CA THR A 41 -10.09 -4.84 12.21
C THR A 41 -8.99 -4.70 11.16
N PRO A 42 -8.93 -5.57 10.14
CA PRO A 42 -7.81 -5.58 9.21
C PRO A 42 -7.63 -4.27 8.44
N SER A 43 -8.73 -3.64 8.04
CA SER A 43 -8.64 -2.39 7.31
C SER A 43 -8.01 -1.29 8.15
N ALA A 44 -8.37 -1.21 9.44
CA ALA A 44 -7.77 -0.23 10.33
C ALA A 44 -6.29 -0.51 10.52
N THR A 45 -5.90 -1.77 10.62
CA THR A 45 -4.50 -2.16 10.75
C THR A 45 -3.70 -1.76 9.51
N VAL A 46 -4.25 -2.03 8.32
CA VAL A 46 -3.59 -1.66 7.06
C VAL A 46 -3.38 -0.15 7.01
N ASN A 47 -4.43 0.62 7.31
CA ASN A 47 -4.33 2.07 7.29
C ASN A 47 -3.27 2.56 8.29
N ALA A 48 -3.26 2.01 9.49
CA ALA A 48 -2.29 2.39 10.52
C ALA A 48 -0.86 2.05 10.11
N GLN A 49 -0.64 0.90 9.51
CA GLN A 49 0.69 0.50 9.06
C GLN A 49 1.21 1.43 7.97
N ILE A 50 0.38 1.75 7.00
CA ILE A 50 0.77 2.65 5.91
C ILE A 50 1.01 4.06 6.45
N ALA A 51 0.11 4.56 7.27
CA ALA A 51 0.23 5.90 7.83
C ALA A 51 1.49 6.02 8.68
N SER A 52 1.77 5.01 9.50
CA SER A 52 2.97 4.98 10.32
C SER A 52 4.24 4.98 9.47
N SER A 53 4.25 4.19 8.40
CA SER A 53 5.38 4.14 7.49
C SER A 53 5.64 5.51 6.86
N ILE A 54 4.59 6.15 6.36
CA ILE A 54 4.73 7.47 5.74
C ILE A 54 5.20 8.49 6.76
N LYS A 55 4.66 8.43 7.98
CA LYS A 55 5.02 9.37 9.03
C LYS A 55 6.49 9.24 9.45
N HIS A 56 6.97 8.01 9.60
CA HIS A 56 8.32 7.76 10.10
C HIS A 56 9.40 7.74 9.03
N GLU A 57 9.06 7.33 7.83
CA GLU A 57 10.02 7.20 6.74
C GLU A 57 9.94 8.34 5.73
N GLY A 58 8.83 9.07 5.72
CA GLY A 58 8.63 10.18 4.81
C GLY A 58 8.77 9.75 3.36
N HIS A 59 9.59 10.46 2.61
CA HIS A 59 9.79 10.15 1.18
C HIS A 59 10.57 8.85 0.96
N LYS A 60 11.07 8.24 2.02
CA LYS A 60 11.73 6.92 1.93
C LYS A 60 10.73 5.79 2.11
N SER A 61 9.50 6.09 2.51
CA SER A 61 8.48 5.08 2.63
C SER A 61 8.18 4.47 1.26
N PRO A 62 7.93 3.14 1.19
CA PRO A 62 7.55 2.52 -0.07
C PRO A 62 6.13 2.91 -0.50
N PHE A 63 5.38 3.58 0.37
CA PHE A 63 3.98 3.91 0.10
C PHE A 63 3.80 5.37 -0.27
N LEU A 64 2.85 5.61 -1.17
CA LEU A 64 2.40 6.94 -1.54
C LEU A 64 0.93 7.09 -1.18
N ARG A 65 0.57 8.24 -0.64
CA ARG A 65 -0.83 8.57 -0.38
C ARG A 65 -1.32 9.45 -1.52
N LEU A 66 -2.27 8.94 -2.30
CA LEU A 66 -2.78 9.63 -3.47
C LEU A 66 -4.16 10.27 -3.25
N GLY A 67 -4.77 9.98 -2.11
CA GLY A 67 -6.06 10.53 -1.72
C GLY A 67 -6.38 10.08 -0.33
N LYS A 68 -7.56 10.46 0.18
CA LYS A 68 -7.96 10.05 1.51
C LYS A 68 -8.14 8.54 1.57
N GLY A 69 -7.23 7.87 2.26
CA GLY A 69 -7.25 6.41 2.39
C GLY A 69 -6.83 5.66 1.15
N ILE A 70 -6.36 6.36 0.11
CA ILE A 70 -5.95 5.74 -1.16
C ILE A 70 -4.43 5.71 -1.22
N PHE A 71 -3.88 4.52 -1.46
CA PHE A 71 -2.43 4.31 -1.43
C PHE A 71 -1.93 3.52 -2.62
N ALA A 72 -0.64 3.71 -2.93
CA ALA A 72 0.05 2.95 -3.96
C ALA A 72 1.51 2.80 -3.54
N LEU A 73 2.24 1.96 -4.26
CA LEU A 73 3.68 1.87 -4.05
C LEU A 73 4.36 3.04 -4.75
N ARG A 74 5.38 3.58 -4.10
CA ARG A 74 6.18 4.65 -4.68
C ARG A 74 6.85 4.21 -5.98
N GLU A 75 7.16 2.94 -6.07
CA GLU A 75 7.79 2.36 -7.26
C GLU A 75 6.78 1.76 -8.24
N PHE A 76 5.50 2.06 -8.05
CA PHE A 76 4.47 1.59 -8.98
C PHE A 76 4.78 2.14 -10.38
N PRO A 77 5.08 1.27 -11.36
CA PRO A 77 5.62 1.70 -12.65
C PRO A 77 4.77 2.76 -13.35
N GLY A 78 3.47 2.58 -13.39
CA GLY A 78 2.59 3.53 -14.05
C GLY A 78 2.62 4.91 -13.43
N ILE A 79 2.68 4.96 -12.10
CA ILE A 79 2.73 6.24 -11.39
C ILE A 79 4.10 6.87 -11.52
N ALA A 80 5.16 6.09 -11.34
CA ALA A 80 6.52 6.59 -11.43
C ALA A 80 6.82 7.15 -12.83
N GLU A 81 6.46 6.41 -13.86
CA GLU A 81 6.66 6.85 -15.23
C GLU A 81 5.88 8.12 -15.55
N LYS A 82 4.62 8.15 -15.16
CA LYS A 82 3.79 9.32 -15.42
C LYS A 82 4.29 10.54 -14.66
N SER A 83 4.72 10.35 -13.43
CA SER A 83 5.28 11.44 -12.64
C SER A 83 6.54 11.99 -13.29
N ILE A 84 7.43 11.12 -13.71
CA ILE A 84 8.67 11.54 -14.36
C ILE A 84 8.38 12.27 -15.65
N SER A 85 7.53 11.72 -16.50
CA SER A 85 7.15 12.37 -17.75
C SER A 85 6.52 13.73 -17.49
N TYR A 86 5.71 13.81 -16.48
CA TYR A 86 5.00 15.02 -16.14
C TYR A 86 5.95 16.14 -15.73
N TYR A 87 6.95 15.80 -14.93
CA TYR A 87 7.86 16.79 -14.39
C TYR A 87 9.05 17.11 -15.27
N PHE A 88 9.39 16.22 -16.18
CA PHE A 88 10.57 16.40 -17.02
C PHE A 88 10.28 16.53 -18.50
N ALA A 89 9.03 16.46 -18.86
CA ALA A 89 8.65 16.61 -20.27
C ALA A 89 8.54 18.10 -20.69
#